data_5a0b937e30539ce0e8137b7100f843a4
#
_entry.id   5a0b937e30539ce0e8137b7100f843a4
#
_cell.length_a   1.000
_cell.length_b   1.000
_cell.length_c   1.000
_cell.angle_alpha   90.00
_cell.angle_beta   90.00
_cell.angle_gamma   90.00
#
_symmetry.space_group_name_H-M   'P 1'
#
loop_
_entity.id
_entity.type
_entity.pdbx_description
1 polymer ?
#
loop_
_entity_poly.entity_id
_entity_poly.type
_entity_poly.pdbx_seq_one_letter_code
_entity_poly.pdbx_strand_id
1 'polypeptide(L)'
;YLIHSMSTKKGNFEELEEISAFNFRNAIQKTRARQVVYLSGIVNEEKLSKHLSSRKNVEGILSSGSYALTTLRAGIIIGSGSASFEIIRDLVEKLPVMIAPRWLNTAAQPIAIRNVIEYLSGVLLNEQTFNQSYDIGGPDIMNYKQMLLTFAKVRGLKRRIGVVPVMTTKLSSYWLYFITSISFSLAKNLVDSMNFKVICTENTLQDL
;
A
#
# COMPACT_ATOMS: atom_id res chain seq x y z
N TYR A 1 -12.82 3.03 7.18
CA TYR A 1 -13.04 1.99 6.16
C TYR A 1 -11.70 1.38 5.76
N LEU A 2 -11.49 0.10 6.08
CA LEU A 2 -10.24 -0.63 5.85
C LEU A 2 -10.46 -1.91 5.02
N ILE A 3 -11.58 -2.00 4.29
CA ILE A 3 -11.90 -3.20 3.52
C ILE A 3 -11.07 -3.23 2.25
N HIS A 4 -10.42 -4.37 1.98
CA HIS A 4 -9.56 -4.55 0.84
C HIS A 4 -9.46 -6.03 0.41
N SER A 5 -9.59 -6.32 -0.87
CA SER A 5 -9.76 -7.68 -1.41
C SER A 5 -8.65 -8.12 -2.38
N MET A 6 -7.36 -7.88 -2.05
CA MET A 6 -6.23 -8.23 -2.95
C MET A 6 -6.02 -9.74 -3.21
N SER A 7 -6.56 -10.62 -2.39
CA SER A 7 -6.22 -12.05 -2.43
C SER A 7 -7.38 -12.99 -2.77
N THR A 8 -8.44 -12.51 -3.40
CA THR A 8 -9.59 -13.35 -3.74
C THR A 8 -9.25 -14.39 -4.81
N LYS A 9 -9.56 -15.67 -4.50
CA LYS A 9 -9.39 -16.80 -5.44
C LYS A 9 -10.48 -16.85 -6.53
N LYS A 10 -11.58 -16.10 -6.39
CA LYS A 10 -12.71 -16.07 -7.32
C LYS A 10 -13.14 -14.64 -7.58
N GLY A 11 -13.24 -14.27 -8.85
CA GLY A 11 -13.81 -13.01 -9.28
C GLY A 11 -12.78 -11.89 -9.52
N ASN A 12 -13.30 -10.80 -10.06
CA ASN A 12 -12.57 -9.56 -10.27
C ASN A 12 -12.51 -8.82 -8.93
N PHE A 13 -11.33 -8.68 -8.31
CA PHE A 13 -11.21 -7.99 -7.02
C PHE A 13 -11.70 -6.53 -7.10
N GLU A 14 -11.58 -5.88 -8.27
CA GLU A 14 -12.07 -4.52 -8.52
C GLU A 14 -13.58 -4.44 -8.30
N GLU A 15 -14.33 -5.40 -8.84
CA GLU A 15 -15.79 -5.50 -8.67
C GLU A 15 -16.19 -5.75 -7.22
N LEU A 16 -15.46 -6.62 -6.51
CA LEU A 16 -15.73 -6.90 -5.10
C LEU A 16 -15.45 -5.67 -4.20
N GLU A 17 -14.40 -4.91 -4.47
CA GLU A 17 -14.11 -3.66 -3.78
C GLU A 17 -15.19 -2.61 -4.04
N GLU A 18 -15.62 -2.49 -5.28
CA GLU A 18 -16.69 -1.59 -5.69
C GLU A 18 -18.01 -1.92 -5.00
N ILE A 19 -18.46 -3.19 -5.05
CA ILE A 19 -19.67 -3.65 -4.37
C ILE A 19 -19.58 -3.42 -2.85
N SER A 20 -18.43 -3.71 -2.26
CA SER A 20 -18.20 -3.50 -0.82
C SER A 20 -18.30 -2.03 -0.43
N ALA A 21 -17.74 -1.13 -1.24
CA ALA A 21 -17.80 0.31 -1.03
C ALA A 21 -19.24 0.85 -1.17
N PHE A 22 -19.98 0.41 -2.19
CA PHE A 22 -21.40 0.77 -2.36
C PHE A 22 -22.26 0.28 -1.18
N ASN A 23 -22.08 -0.97 -0.77
CA ASN A 23 -22.83 -1.54 0.36
C ASN A 23 -22.54 -0.79 1.66
N PHE A 24 -21.27 -0.51 1.94
CA PHE A 24 -20.86 0.27 3.10
C PHE A 24 -21.46 1.68 3.06
N ARG A 25 -21.30 2.41 1.96
CA ARG A 25 -21.86 3.75 1.79
C ARG A 25 -23.37 3.75 2.03
N ASN A 26 -24.12 2.83 1.38
CA ASN A 26 -25.56 2.75 1.49
C ASN A 26 -26.02 2.39 2.92
N ALA A 27 -25.23 1.61 3.65
CA ALA A 27 -25.54 1.27 5.05
C ALA A 27 -25.27 2.45 5.98
N ILE A 28 -24.09 3.09 5.86
CA ILE A 28 -23.66 4.15 6.78
C ILE A 28 -24.48 5.44 6.60
N GLN A 29 -24.98 5.73 5.39
CA GLN A 29 -25.88 6.86 5.13
C GLN A 29 -27.20 6.79 5.91
N LYS A 30 -27.60 5.60 6.34
CA LYS A 30 -28.80 5.40 7.18
C LYS A 30 -28.52 5.63 8.67
N THR A 31 -27.31 5.96 9.03
CA THR A 31 -26.88 6.20 10.40
C THR A 31 -26.64 7.70 10.64
N ARG A 32 -26.25 8.06 11.88
CA ARG A 32 -25.85 9.41 12.25
C ARG A 32 -24.31 9.59 12.19
N ALA A 33 -23.60 8.80 11.38
CA ALA A 33 -22.16 8.94 11.25
C ALA A 33 -21.82 10.30 10.63
N ARG A 34 -20.95 11.03 11.30
CA ARG A 34 -20.49 12.36 10.85
C ARG A 34 -19.31 12.28 9.92
N GLN A 35 -18.47 11.27 10.08
CA GLN A 35 -17.22 11.09 9.33
C GLN A 35 -17.00 9.62 8.98
N VAL A 36 -16.42 9.42 7.82
CA VAL A 36 -15.78 8.16 7.42
C VAL A 36 -14.29 8.44 7.17
N VAL A 37 -13.40 7.68 7.79
CA VAL A 37 -11.97 7.72 7.49
C VAL A 37 -11.63 6.54 6.60
N TYR A 38 -11.01 6.79 5.45
CA TYR A 38 -10.59 5.77 4.49
C TYR A 38 -9.07 5.71 4.39
N LEU A 39 -8.48 4.54 4.62
CA LEU A 39 -7.07 4.28 4.36
C LEU A 39 -6.91 3.72 2.96
N SER A 40 -6.31 4.50 2.08
CA SER A 40 -6.08 4.20 0.66
C SER A 40 -4.58 4.04 0.36
N GLY A 41 -4.26 3.83 -0.90
CA GLY A 41 -2.88 3.85 -1.42
C GLY A 41 -2.57 5.16 -2.13
N ILE A 42 -1.30 5.58 -2.11
CA ILE A 42 -0.81 6.73 -2.87
C ILE A 42 -0.94 6.46 -4.37
N VAL A 43 -1.46 7.43 -5.10
CA VAL A 43 -1.74 7.37 -6.53
C VAL A 43 -1.13 8.59 -7.22
N ASN A 44 0.09 8.46 -7.76
CA ASN A 44 0.87 9.59 -8.30
C ASN A 44 1.06 9.58 -9.83
N GLU A 45 0.53 8.58 -10.53
CA GLU A 45 0.79 8.44 -11.98
C GLU A 45 -0.51 8.41 -12.78
N GLU A 46 -0.48 8.88 -14.03
CA GLU A 46 -1.60 8.78 -14.97
C GLU A 46 -1.94 7.32 -15.33
N LYS A 47 -0.93 6.45 -15.39
CA LYS A 47 -1.12 5.01 -15.58
C LYS A 47 -1.07 4.30 -14.25
N LEU A 48 -2.22 3.88 -13.77
CA LEU A 48 -2.37 3.16 -12.51
C LEU A 48 -2.29 1.65 -12.72
N SER A 49 -1.72 0.93 -11.75
CA SER A 49 -1.99 -0.50 -11.65
C SER A 49 -3.49 -0.72 -11.39
N LYS A 50 -4.02 -1.87 -11.76
CA LYS A 50 -5.44 -2.23 -11.49
C LYS A 50 -5.80 -2.01 -10.02
N HIS A 51 -4.88 -2.33 -9.13
CA HIS A 51 -5.04 -2.15 -7.70
C HIS A 51 -5.18 -0.68 -7.29
N LEU A 52 -4.33 0.21 -7.80
CA LEU A 52 -4.41 1.65 -7.52
C LEU A 52 -5.66 2.28 -8.14
N SER A 53 -6.05 1.84 -9.34
CA SER A 53 -7.29 2.26 -9.99
C SER A 53 -8.52 1.88 -9.15
N SER A 54 -8.57 0.66 -8.63
CA SER A 54 -9.64 0.21 -7.74
C SER A 54 -9.73 1.08 -6.47
N ARG A 55 -8.59 1.42 -5.86
CA ARG A 55 -8.54 2.30 -4.68
C ARG A 55 -9.12 3.68 -4.95
N LYS A 56 -8.79 4.26 -6.11
CA LYS A 56 -9.33 5.56 -6.53
C LYS A 56 -10.85 5.49 -6.77
N ASN A 57 -11.34 4.39 -7.36
CA ASN A 57 -12.77 4.16 -7.56
C ASN A 57 -13.52 4.06 -6.21
N VAL A 58 -12.98 3.29 -5.26
CA VAL A 58 -13.53 3.18 -3.89
C VAL A 58 -13.60 4.55 -3.22
N GLU A 59 -12.54 5.37 -3.33
CA GLU A 59 -12.55 6.74 -2.79
C GLU A 59 -13.67 7.58 -3.39
N GLY A 60 -13.87 7.53 -4.73
CA GLY A 60 -14.97 8.20 -5.41
C GLY A 60 -16.35 7.74 -4.95
N ILE A 61 -16.54 6.44 -4.71
CA ILE A 61 -17.82 5.90 -4.18
C ILE A 61 -18.07 6.41 -2.75
N LEU A 62 -17.06 6.34 -1.88
CA LEU A 62 -17.20 6.77 -0.50
C LEU A 62 -17.44 8.28 -0.38
N SER A 63 -16.82 9.10 -1.25
CA SER A 63 -16.99 10.56 -1.23
C SER A 63 -18.39 11.02 -1.62
N SER A 64 -19.20 10.16 -2.25
CA SER A 64 -20.58 10.47 -2.63
C SER A 64 -21.60 10.22 -1.48
N GLY A 65 -21.13 9.92 -0.26
CA GLY A 65 -21.95 9.73 0.92
C GLY A 65 -22.41 11.07 1.56
N SER A 66 -23.35 10.99 2.52
CA SER A 66 -23.87 12.15 3.26
C SER A 66 -23.07 12.51 4.53
N TYR A 67 -21.91 11.90 4.69
CA TYR A 67 -20.93 12.11 5.76
C TYR A 67 -19.69 12.81 5.23
N ALA A 68 -18.87 13.37 6.10
CA ALA A 68 -17.56 13.87 5.69
C ALA A 68 -16.59 12.69 5.44
N LEU A 69 -15.91 12.67 4.31
CA LEU A 69 -14.86 11.67 4.01
C LEU A 69 -13.48 12.28 4.29
N THR A 70 -12.67 11.60 5.10
CA THR A 70 -11.24 11.88 5.23
C THR A 70 -10.46 10.71 4.65
N THR A 71 -9.67 10.94 3.62
CA THR A 71 -8.84 9.90 2.99
C THR A 71 -7.38 10.06 3.38
N LEU A 72 -6.79 9.01 3.95
CA LEU A 72 -5.35 8.89 4.15
C LEU A 72 -4.78 7.94 3.11
N ARG A 73 -3.85 8.42 2.27
CA ARG A 73 -3.20 7.64 1.23
C ARG A 73 -1.80 7.27 1.70
N ALA A 74 -1.59 6.00 2.01
CA ALA A 74 -0.30 5.48 2.44
C ALA A 74 0.43 4.77 1.30
N GLY A 75 1.75 4.83 1.33
CA GLY A 75 2.60 3.98 0.50
C GLY A 75 2.78 2.59 1.11
N ILE A 76 4.04 2.19 1.28
CA ILE A 76 4.39 0.90 1.88
C ILE A 76 4.30 1.01 3.40
N ILE A 77 3.35 0.29 4.00
CA ILE A 77 3.24 0.23 5.46
C ILE A 77 4.17 -0.85 5.99
N ILE A 78 5.09 -0.45 6.88
CA ILE A 78 6.06 -1.33 7.54
C ILE A 78 5.51 -1.72 8.92
N GLY A 79 5.19 -3.00 9.06
CA GLY A 79 4.67 -3.57 10.30
C GLY A 79 4.29 -5.03 10.17
N SER A 80 4.15 -5.72 11.29
CA SER A 80 3.73 -7.14 11.31
C SER A 80 2.37 -7.31 10.66
N GLY A 81 2.24 -8.33 9.81
CA GLY A 81 1.02 -8.62 9.06
C GLY A 81 0.86 -7.81 7.76
N SER A 82 1.70 -6.82 7.49
CA SER A 82 1.75 -6.15 6.19
C SER A 82 2.38 -7.08 5.15
N ALA A 83 1.67 -7.37 4.05
CA ALA A 83 2.19 -8.23 2.98
C ALA A 83 3.51 -7.71 2.40
N SER A 84 3.67 -6.40 2.24
CA SER A 84 4.91 -5.78 1.76
C SER A 84 6.06 -5.99 2.74
N PHE A 85 5.81 -5.87 4.04
CA PHE A 85 6.83 -6.09 5.07
C PHE A 85 7.19 -7.58 5.18
N GLU A 86 6.22 -8.48 5.09
CA GLU A 86 6.47 -9.93 5.11
C GLU A 86 7.37 -10.36 3.93
N ILE A 87 7.18 -9.76 2.74
CA ILE A 87 8.07 -9.98 1.60
C ILE A 87 9.50 -9.51 1.93
N ILE A 88 9.66 -8.30 2.45
CA ILE A 88 10.97 -7.75 2.83
C ILE A 88 11.65 -8.68 3.83
N ARG A 89 10.93 -9.10 4.86
CA ARG A 89 11.42 -10.02 5.88
C ARG A 89 11.86 -11.35 5.28
N ASP A 90 10.98 -12.01 4.52
CA ASP A 90 11.24 -13.32 3.95
C ASP A 90 12.45 -13.31 3.00
N LEU A 91 12.53 -12.31 2.12
CA LEU A 91 13.67 -12.14 1.21
C LEU A 91 14.98 -11.96 1.97
N VAL A 92 14.99 -11.11 2.99
CA VAL A 92 16.20 -10.82 3.76
C VAL A 92 16.60 -11.99 4.65
N GLU A 93 15.67 -12.67 5.28
CA GLU A 93 15.98 -13.77 6.20
C GLU A 93 16.38 -15.04 5.45
N LYS A 94 15.76 -15.33 4.30
CA LYS A 94 15.99 -16.57 3.54
C LYS A 94 17.15 -16.48 2.55
N LEU A 95 17.46 -15.30 1.99
CA LEU A 95 18.42 -15.15 0.89
C LEU A 95 19.67 -14.35 1.30
N PRO A 96 20.85 -15.01 1.48
CA PRO A 96 22.11 -14.29 1.71
C PRO A 96 22.59 -13.54 0.46
N VAL A 97 22.27 -14.06 -0.73
CA VAL A 97 22.55 -13.44 -2.03
C VAL A 97 21.25 -13.43 -2.84
N MET A 98 20.89 -12.27 -3.39
CA MET A 98 19.68 -12.08 -4.17
C MET A 98 20.02 -11.62 -5.58
N ILE A 99 19.45 -12.30 -6.57
CA ILE A 99 19.36 -11.80 -7.94
C ILE A 99 17.93 -11.30 -8.12
N ALA A 100 17.75 -10.01 -8.31
CA ALA A 100 16.47 -9.36 -8.17
C ALA A 100 16.06 -8.55 -9.41
N PRO A 101 14.76 -8.37 -9.65
CA PRO A 101 14.24 -7.63 -10.79
C PRO A 101 14.51 -6.12 -10.70
N ARG A 102 14.38 -5.44 -11.84
CA ARG A 102 14.63 -3.99 -11.96
C ARG A 102 13.73 -3.13 -11.07
N TRP A 103 12.52 -3.58 -10.73
CA TRP A 103 11.60 -2.83 -9.86
C TRP A 103 12.16 -2.61 -8.43
N LEU A 104 13.22 -3.33 -8.02
CA LEU A 104 13.90 -3.01 -6.77
C LEU A 104 14.48 -1.59 -6.73
N ASN A 105 14.68 -0.96 -7.87
CA ASN A 105 15.15 0.43 -7.98
C ASN A 105 14.01 1.46 -7.95
N THR A 106 12.75 1.02 -7.92
CA THR A 106 11.60 1.93 -7.84
C THR A 106 11.56 2.60 -6.47
N ALA A 107 11.39 3.91 -6.47
CA ALA A 107 11.33 4.70 -5.25
C ALA A 107 9.95 4.60 -4.59
N ALA A 108 9.96 4.52 -3.27
CA ALA A 108 8.79 4.54 -2.42
C ALA A 108 9.08 5.29 -1.12
N GLN A 109 8.03 5.73 -0.44
CA GLN A 109 8.14 6.38 0.86
C GLN A 109 7.46 5.49 1.90
N PRO A 110 8.21 4.57 2.56
CA PRO A 110 7.65 3.67 3.55
C PRO A 110 7.21 4.42 4.81
N ILE A 111 6.16 3.93 5.47
CA ILE A 111 5.66 4.47 6.73
C ILE A 111 5.51 3.35 7.76
N ALA A 112 5.87 3.61 9.01
CA ALA A 112 5.65 2.64 10.09
C ALA A 112 4.16 2.54 10.44
N ILE A 113 3.68 1.32 10.72
CA ILE A 113 2.27 1.09 11.12
C ILE A 113 1.86 1.94 12.33
N ARG A 114 2.78 2.18 13.27
CA ARG A 114 2.52 3.04 14.41
C ARG A 114 2.13 4.45 13.98
N ASN A 115 2.86 5.04 13.04
CA ASN A 115 2.55 6.38 12.53
C ASN A 115 1.23 6.42 11.74
N VAL A 116 0.92 5.33 11.00
CA VAL A 116 -0.40 5.22 10.35
C VAL A 116 -1.53 5.25 11.37
N ILE A 117 -1.37 4.55 12.51
CA ILE A 117 -2.35 4.56 13.59
C ILE A 117 -2.47 5.94 14.23
N GLU A 118 -1.35 6.64 14.44
CA GLU A 118 -1.33 8.01 14.93
C GLU A 118 -2.11 8.96 14.01
N TYR A 119 -1.87 8.90 12.70
CA TYR A 119 -2.63 9.68 11.72
C TYR A 119 -4.12 9.32 11.72
N LEU A 120 -4.46 8.02 11.69
CA LEU A 120 -5.86 7.56 11.74
C LEU A 120 -6.57 8.08 12.99
N SER A 121 -5.89 8.09 14.14
CA SER A 121 -6.45 8.57 15.39
C SER A 121 -6.58 10.09 15.40
N GLY A 122 -5.60 10.83 14.87
CA GLY A 122 -5.55 12.27 14.85
C GLY A 122 -6.60 12.93 13.96
N VAL A 123 -7.02 12.24 12.88
CA VAL A 123 -8.06 12.75 11.97
C VAL A 123 -9.48 12.44 12.43
N LEU A 124 -9.67 11.57 13.45
CA LEU A 124 -11.00 11.21 13.91
C LEU A 124 -11.72 12.42 14.51
N LEU A 125 -12.87 12.76 13.90
CA LEU A 125 -13.73 13.91 14.27
C LEU A 125 -13.00 15.26 14.26
N ASN A 126 -11.83 15.34 13.63
CA ASN A 126 -11.16 16.61 13.36
C ASN A 126 -11.79 17.27 12.13
N GLU A 127 -12.60 18.29 12.34
CA GLU A 127 -13.37 18.96 11.29
C GLU A 127 -12.50 19.63 10.22
N GLN A 128 -11.24 19.97 10.55
CA GLN A 128 -10.28 20.50 9.58
C GLN A 128 -9.88 19.46 8.51
N THR A 129 -10.07 18.18 8.80
CA THR A 129 -9.75 17.10 7.88
C THR A 129 -10.96 16.59 7.08
N PHE A 130 -12.15 17.16 7.29
CA PHE A 130 -13.36 16.72 6.62
C PHE A 130 -13.31 17.02 5.12
N ASN A 131 -13.67 16.01 4.31
CA ASN A 131 -13.66 16.06 2.85
C ASN A 131 -12.27 16.40 2.26
N GLN A 132 -11.22 15.98 2.96
CA GLN A 132 -9.84 16.16 2.54
C GLN A 132 -9.16 14.80 2.29
N SER A 133 -8.14 14.83 1.44
CA SER A 133 -7.28 13.68 1.16
C SER A 133 -5.83 14.04 1.40
N TYR A 134 -5.12 13.20 2.15
CA TYR A 134 -3.73 13.43 2.54
C TYR A 134 -2.86 12.24 2.17
N ASP A 135 -1.70 12.50 1.61
CA ASP A 135 -0.66 11.50 1.48
C ASP A 135 0.11 11.39 2.80
N ILE A 136 0.26 10.18 3.30
CA ILE A 136 1.02 9.90 4.52
C ILE A 136 2.21 8.99 4.23
N GLY A 137 3.39 9.41 4.65
CA GLY A 137 4.66 8.71 4.45
C GLY A 137 5.60 8.90 5.61
N GLY A 138 6.62 8.06 5.67
CA GLY A 138 7.73 8.26 6.61
C GLY A 138 8.68 9.38 6.12
N PRO A 139 9.72 9.68 6.91
CA PRO A 139 10.64 10.79 6.61
C PRO A 139 11.55 10.51 5.41
N ASP A 140 11.78 9.24 5.09
CA ASP A 140 12.76 8.84 4.07
C ASP A 140 12.13 8.31 2.80
N ILE A 141 12.62 8.78 1.65
CA ILE A 141 12.33 8.17 0.35
C ILE A 141 13.42 7.13 0.07
N MET A 142 13.00 5.88 -0.16
CA MET A 142 13.88 4.74 -0.40
C MET A 142 13.43 3.95 -1.61
N ASN A 143 14.37 3.31 -2.31
CA ASN A 143 13.98 2.23 -3.22
C ASN A 143 13.88 0.88 -2.49
N TYR A 144 13.24 -0.11 -3.11
CA TYR A 144 13.05 -1.43 -2.49
C TYR A 144 14.36 -2.10 -2.11
N LYS A 145 15.44 -1.92 -2.91
CA LYS A 145 16.78 -2.43 -2.58
C LYS A 145 17.30 -1.82 -1.28
N GLN A 146 17.15 -0.51 -1.12
CA GLN A 146 17.56 0.18 0.12
C GLN A 146 16.75 -0.31 1.32
N MET A 147 15.43 -0.51 1.17
CA MET A 147 14.60 -1.07 2.25
C MET A 147 15.08 -2.46 2.68
N LEU A 148 15.36 -3.37 1.73
CA LEU A 148 15.90 -4.69 2.02
C LEU A 148 17.25 -4.62 2.76
N LEU A 149 18.17 -3.76 2.31
CA LEU A 149 19.49 -3.61 2.93
C LEU A 149 19.38 -2.95 4.32
N THR A 150 18.48 -1.99 4.50
CA THR A 150 18.23 -1.36 5.80
C THR A 150 17.66 -2.38 6.79
N PHE A 151 16.68 -3.18 6.36
CA PHE A 151 16.15 -4.26 7.21
C PHE A 151 17.23 -5.31 7.54
N ALA A 152 18.05 -5.70 6.56
CA ALA A 152 19.19 -6.60 6.81
C ALA A 152 20.14 -6.04 7.86
N LYS A 153 20.47 -4.75 7.78
CA LYS A 153 21.33 -4.06 8.77
C LYS A 153 20.71 -4.10 10.16
N VAL A 154 19.42 -3.80 10.30
CA VAL A 154 18.70 -3.86 11.58
C VAL A 154 18.72 -5.27 12.18
N ARG A 155 18.64 -6.30 11.33
CA ARG A 155 18.68 -7.72 11.73
C ARG A 155 20.12 -8.25 11.94
N GLY A 156 21.15 -7.43 11.76
CA GLY A 156 22.56 -7.86 11.84
C GLY A 156 22.98 -8.83 10.73
N LEU A 157 22.25 -8.85 9.60
CA LEU A 157 22.47 -9.80 8.50
C LEU A 157 23.26 -9.14 7.36
N LYS A 158 24.28 -9.82 6.85
CA LYS A 158 25.02 -9.38 5.66
C LYS A 158 24.32 -9.92 4.39
N ARG A 159 23.83 -9.04 3.53
CA ARG A 159 23.11 -9.38 2.29
C ARG A 159 23.73 -8.72 1.07
N ARG A 160 23.76 -9.45 -0.06
CA ARG A 160 24.24 -8.94 -1.35
C ARG A 160 23.09 -8.99 -2.35
N ILE A 161 22.82 -7.88 -3.04
CA ILE A 161 21.70 -7.76 -3.98
C ILE A 161 22.24 -7.29 -5.33
N GLY A 162 22.17 -8.16 -6.33
CA GLY A 162 22.41 -7.86 -7.75
C GLY A 162 21.06 -7.61 -8.44
N VAL A 163 20.92 -6.49 -9.15
CA VAL A 163 19.73 -6.19 -9.95
C VAL A 163 19.99 -6.55 -11.40
N VAL A 164 19.10 -7.37 -11.98
CA VAL A 164 19.17 -7.75 -13.40
C VAL A 164 18.14 -6.95 -14.22
N PRO A 165 18.53 -6.45 -15.42
CA PRO A 165 17.66 -5.59 -16.23
C PRO A 165 16.49 -6.35 -16.86
N VAL A 166 16.58 -7.67 -17.02
CA VAL A 166 15.66 -8.49 -17.79
C VAL A 166 14.96 -9.51 -16.88
N MET A 167 13.89 -9.06 -16.22
CA MET A 167 12.97 -9.97 -15.55
C MET A 167 11.54 -9.50 -15.79
N THR A 168 10.76 -10.32 -16.52
CA THR A 168 9.35 -10.00 -16.78
C THR A 168 8.54 -10.00 -15.48
N THR A 169 7.42 -9.27 -15.45
CA THR A 169 6.50 -9.27 -14.29
C THR A 169 6.10 -10.68 -13.88
N LYS A 170 5.83 -11.56 -14.86
CA LYS A 170 5.47 -12.96 -14.61
C LYS A 170 6.59 -13.72 -13.89
N LEU A 171 7.83 -13.60 -14.38
CA LEU A 171 9.00 -14.26 -13.76
C LEU A 171 9.26 -13.68 -12.35
N SER A 172 9.14 -12.38 -12.18
CA SER A 172 9.25 -11.72 -10.88
C SER A 172 8.20 -12.22 -9.87
N SER A 173 6.96 -12.45 -10.34
CA SER A 173 5.87 -12.97 -9.50
C SER A 173 6.12 -14.41 -9.06
N TYR A 174 6.64 -15.27 -9.95
CA TYR A 174 7.06 -16.63 -9.59
C TYR A 174 8.22 -16.60 -8.60
N TRP A 175 9.21 -15.73 -8.83
CA TRP A 175 10.36 -15.58 -7.95
C TRP A 175 9.92 -15.20 -6.53
N LEU A 176 9.02 -14.22 -6.36
CA LEU A 176 8.44 -13.88 -5.06
C LEU A 176 7.64 -15.04 -4.46
N TYR A 177 6.78 -15.67 -5.23
CA TYR A 177 5.94 -16.77 -4.76
C TYR A 177 6.76 -17.95 -4.19
N PHE A 178 7.87 -18.32 -4.84
CA PHE A 178 8.71 -19.44 -4.37
C PHE A 178 9.52 -19.11 -3.13
N ILE A 179 9.87 -17.84 -2.91
CA ILE A 179 10.75 -17.46 -1.81
C ILE A 179 9.94 -16.98 -0.60
N THR A 180 8.80 -16.36 -0.82
CA THR A 180 8.00 -15.74 0.23
C THR A 180 6.78 -16.57 0.61
N SER A 181 6.19 -16.27 1.73
CA SER A 181 5.00 -16.98 2.26
C SER A 181 3.66 -16.47 1.69
N ILE A 182 3.70 -15.67 0.60
CA ILE A 182 2.50 -15.07 0.00
C ILE A 182 1.95 -15.93 -1.16
N SER A 183 0.66 -15.78 -1.46
CA SER A 183 0.04 -16.45 -2.61
C SER A 183 0.54 -15.87 -3.95
N PHE A 184 0.52 -16.68 -5.03
CA PHE A 184 0.93 -16.22 -6.36
C PHE A 184 0.08 -15.03 -6.86
N SER A 185 -1.22 -15.04 -6.59
CA SER A 185 -2.12 -13.93 -6.97
C SER A 185 -1.69 -12.63 -6.29
N LEU A 186 -1.37 -12.68 -4.99
CA LEU A 186 -0.90 -11.53 -4.23
C LEU A 186 0.50 -11.08 -4.72
N ALA A 187 1.43 -12.03 -4.97
CA ALA A 187 2.74 -11.73 -5.53
C ALA A 187 2.63 -10.98 -6.86
N LYS A 188 1.75 -11.42 -7.77
CA LYS A 188 1.52 -10.78 -9.06
C LYS A 188 1.03 -9.34 -8.89
N ASN A 189 -0.01 -9.12 -8.09
CA ASN A 189 -0.59 -7.79 -7.86
C ASN A 189 0.42 -6.83 -7.23
N LEU A 190 1.24 -7.33 -6.30
CA LEU A 190 2.28 -6.54 -5.65
C LEU A 190 3.41 -6.18 -6.62
N VAL A 191 3.90 -7.13 -7.44
CA VAL A 191 4.93 -6.86 -8.46
C VAL A 191 4.44 -5.82 -9.47
N ASP A 192 3.17 -5.91 -9.90
CA ASP A 192 2.58 -4.89 -10.79
C ASP A 192 2.61 -3.51 -10.14
N SER A 193 2.28 -3.41 -8.85
CA SER A 193 2.29 -2.15 -8.09
C SER A 193 3.71 -1.63 -7.81
N MET A 194 4.69 -2.52 -7.60
CA MET A 194 6.09 -2.16 -7.32
C MET A 194 6.83 -1.52 -8.50
N ASN A 195 6.26 -1.55 -9.70
CA ASN A 195 6.81 -0.83 -10.86
C ASN A 195 6.49 0.68 -10.84
N PHE A 196 5.58 1.14 -10.00
CA PHE A 196 5.15 2.52 -9.89
C PHE A 196 5.79 3.19 -8.68
N LYS A 197 6.17 4.47 -8.83
CA LYS A 197 6.67 5.26 -7.72
C LYS A 197 5.53 5.54 -6.73
N VAL A 198 5.82 5.40 -5.44
CA VAL A 198 4.85 5.62 -4.36
C VAL A 198 5.47 6.56 -3.34
N ILE A 199 5.38 7.87 -3.62
CA ILE A 199 5.98 8.96 -2.85
C ILE A 199 4.89 9.98 -2.57
N CYS A 200 4.83 10.55 -1.37
CA CYS A 200 3.89 11.61 -1.03
C CYS A 200 4.12 12.83 -1.92
N THR A 201 3.04 13.38 -2.44
CA THR A 201 3.06 14.64 -3.22
C THR A 201 2.70 15.84 -2.34
N GLU A 202 1.85 15.62 -1.35
CA GLU A 202 1.42 16.63 -0.38
C GLU A 202 1.53 16.03 1.03
N ASN A 203 2.21 16.73 1.93
CA ASN A 203 2.46 16.27 3.30
C ASN A 203 1.98 17.31 4.30
N THR A 204 0.79 17.84 4.08
CA THR A 204 0.20 18.91 4.90
C THR A 204 -0.33 18.43 6.25
N LEU A 205 -0.48 17.11 6.45
CA LEU A 205 -1.01 16.57 7.70
C LEU A 205 0.01 16.59 8.86
N GLN A 206 1.30 16.73 8.57
CA GLN A 206 2.34 16.81 9.61
C GLN A 206 2.27 18.10 10.43
N ASP A 207 1.58 19.12 9.93
CA ASP A 207 1.46 20.44 10.54
C ASP A 207 0.13 20.62 11.31
N LEU A 208 -0.72 19.59 11.37
CA LEU A 208 -1.99 19.53 12.10
C LEU A 208 -1.89 18.64 13.35
#